data_ddb01c7d9f5271f4b74fa552c8fb4dac
#
_entry.id   ddb01c7d9f5271f4b74fa552c8fb4dac
#
_cell.length_a   1.000
_cell.length_b   1.000
_cell.length_c   1.000
_cell.angle_alpha   90.00
_cell.angle_beta   90.00
_cell.angle_gamma   90.00
#
_symmetry.space_group_name_H-M   'P 1'
#
loop_
_entity.id
_entity.type
_entity.pdbx_description
1 polymer ?
#
loop_
_entity_poly.entity_id
_entity_poly.type
_entity_poly.pdbx_seq_one_letter_code
_entity_poly.pdbx_strand_id
1 'polypeptide(L)'
;MLGTLSHSGRARAVLAEQMDQAHLIEAMDGVLRRLGGTARKWRTDRLATVIVPGSADVQASFAPVAKHYGAIVTPCPPRRGNRKGTVECGVKFMCGRWWRTMTATNPEDAQVSLDRFWSTTGDARLRPPGRYADPDELTVGERPAWPSVKALAEKEPLMALPAVAYPATLEVRRSVDDRASVAFRGNRYSTAPGLTGIEMTLRHRLGTQTLDIVAPGGQVLVTHRLAAPGAGSMVRTPEHRSALQAAVLSQFSTARPCEPKANKPPGSAALEARARILGAFGEEPAVDLEAMAEIVHLAFPGALECSDAEEMP
;
A
#
# COMPACT_ATOMS: atom_id res chain seq x y z
N MET A 1 14.52 6.80 -0.64
CA MET A 1 14.86 8.13 -1.19
C MET A 1 16.11 8.69 -0.54
N LEU A 2 16.99 9.39 -1.29
CA LEU A 2 18.18 10.07 -0.76
C LEU A 2 18.13 11.54 -1.12
N GLY A 3 18.31 12.42 -0.13
CA GLY A 3 18.49 13.86 -0.31
C GLY A 3 19.87 14.30 0.14
N THR A 4 20.48 15.24 -0.58
CA THR A 4 21.81 15.78 -0.28
C THR A 4 21.83 17.29 -0.37
N LEU A 5 22.51 17.94 0.57
CA LEU A 5 22.83 19.36 0.49
C LEU A 5 24.04 19.54 -0.44
N SER A 6 23.95 20.46 -1.39
CA SER A 6 24.97 20.58 -2.44
C SER A 6 26.28 21.18 -1.96
N HIS A 7 26.25 22.06 -0.95
CA HIS A 7 27.44 22.69 -0.39
C HIS A 7 28.19 21.75 0.55
N SER A 8 27.58 21.34 1.66
CA SER A 8 28.22 20.46 2.64
C SER A 8 28.37 19.01 2.15
N GLY A 9 27.52 18.56 1.26
CA GLY A 9 27.40 17.13 0.90
C GLY A 9 26.74 16.30 1.99
N ARG A 10 26.13 16.94 3.00
CA ARG A 10 25.33 16.24 4.01
C ARG A 10 24.18 15.51 3.32
N ALA A 11 24.00 14.25 3.65
CA ALA A 11 22.99 13.42 3.06
C ALA A 11 22.13 12.74 4.11
N ARG A 12 20.85 12.55 3.80
CA ARG A 12 19.91 11.75 4.59
C ARG A 12 19.09 10.92 3.66
N ALA A 13 18.68 9.76 4.11
CA ALA A 13 17.90 8.86 3.31
C ALA A 13 16.71 8.32 4.11
N VAL A 14 15.62 8.06 3.38
CA VAL A 14 14.40 7.45 3.92
C VAL A 14 14.03 6.27 3.03
N LEU A 15 13.73 5.15 3.65
CA LEU A 15 13.17 3.98 2.98
C LEU A 15 11.71 4.28 2.63
N ALA A 16 11.27 3.87 1.46
CA ALA A 16 9.90 4.02 1.01
C ALA A 16 9.41 2.68 0.47
N GLU A 17 8.16 2.34 0.72
CA GLU A 17 7.59 1.06 0.27
C GLU A 17 7.44 1.00 -1.25
N GLN A 18 7.10 2.14 -1.87
CA GLN A 18 6.81 2.23 -3.30
C GLN A 18 7.40 3.49 -3.91
N MET A 19 7.38 3.54 -5.26
CA MET A 19 7.92 4.67 -6.04
C MET A 19 6.82 5.59 -6.59
N ASP A 20 5.63 5.60 -6.00
CA ASP A 20 4.56 6.52 -6.36
C ASP A 20 4.76 7.92 -5.76
N GLN A 21 3.89 8.86 -6.15
CA GLN A 21 4.02 10.26 -5.71
C GLN A 21 3.77 10.42 -4.20
N ALA A 22 2.86 9.66 -3.61
CA ALA A 22 2.55 9.75 -2.18
C ALA A 22 3.74 9.33 -1.32
N HIS A 23 4.34 8.18 -1.61
CA HIS A 23 5.54 7.70 -0.90
C HIS A 23 6.75 8.59 -1.16
N LEU A 24 6.85 9.20 -2.34
CA LEU A 24 7.89 10.20 -2.63
C LEU A 24 7.72 11.42 -1.71
N ILE A 25 6.51 11.96 -1.57
CA ILE A 25 6.21 13.13 -0.74
C ILE A 25 6.52 12.84 0.73
N GLU A 26 6.08 11.70 1.24
CA GLU A 26 6.36 11.25 2.60
C GLU A 26 7.87 11.10 2.85
N ALA A 27 8.57 10.43 1.94
CA ALA A 27 10.02 10.25 2.04
C ALA A 27 10.79 11.58 1.92
N MET A 28 10.30 12.54 1.14
CA MET A 28 10.87 13.88 1.06
C MET A 28 10.75 14.63 2.39
N ASP A 29 9.57 14.67 3.00
CA ASP A 29 9.41 15.26 4.33
C ASP A 29 10.35 14.62 5.34
N GLY A 30 10.42 13.29 5.35
CA GLY A 30 11.31 12.55 6.23
C GLY A 30 12.80 12.91 6.03
N VAL A 31 13.24 13.11 4.79
CA VAL A 31 14.61 13.55 4.47
C VAL A 31 14.85 14.99 4.94
N LEU A 32 13.91 15.90 4.67
CA LEU A 32 14.04 17.32 5.05
C LEU A 32 14.12 17.48 6.56
N ARG A 33 13.29 16.76 7.32
CA ARG A 33 13.35 16.77 8.80
C ARG A 33 14.68 16.23 9.32
N ARG A 34 15.23 15.18 8.71
CA ARG A 34 16.55 14.63 9.07
C ARG A 34 17.72 15.55 8.69
N LEU A 35 17.56 16.36 7.67
CA LEU A 35 18.53 17.42 7.31
C LEU A 35 18.46 18.62 8.25
N GLY A 36 17.33 18.81 8.96
CA GLY A 36 17.10 19.93 9.88
C GLY A 36 16.49 21.16 9.20
N GLY A 37 16.02 21.04 7.94
CA GLY A 37 15.45 22.15 7.21
C GLY A 37 15.38 21.88 5.71
N THR A 38 14.98 22.91 4.96
CA THR A 38 14.87 22.81 3.51
C THR A 38 15.71 23.89 2.80
N ALA A 39 16.21 23.56 1.61
CA ALA A 39 16.86 24.50 0.73
C ALA A 39 15.83 25.23 -0.14
N ARG A 40 16.14 26.48 -0.55
CA ARG A 40 15.28 27.25 -1.46
C ARG A 40 15.09 26.61 -2.83
N LYS A 41 16.04 25.80 -3.28
CA LYS A 41 15.98 25.12 -4.59
C LYS A 41 16.19 23.64 -4.40
N TRP A 42 15.23 22.85 -4.88
CA TRP A 42 15.34 21.41 -4.98
C TRP A 42 15.72 21.02 -6.41
N ARG A 43 16.82 20.33 -6.53
CA ARG A 43 17.20 19.71 -7.79
C ARG A 43 16.76 18.26 -7.78
N THR A 44 15.87 17.92 -8.70
CA THR A 44 15.31 16.57 -8.80
C THR A 44 15.66 15.94 -10.13
N ASP A 45 15.64 14.61 -10.14
CA ASP A 45 15.58 13.87 -11.39
C ASP A 45 14.26 14.16 -12.11
N ARG A 46 14.22 13.82 -13.40
CA ARG A 46 13.02 13.91 -14.22
C ARG A 46 12.08 12.73 -13.92
N LEU A 47 11.75 12.51 -12.64
CA LEU A 47 10.75 11.54 -12.23
C LEU A 47 9.38 12.00 -12.74
N ALA A 48 8.63 11.10 -13.37
CA ALA A 48 7.28 11.38 -13.85
C ALA A 48 6.31 11.80 -12.74
N THR A 49 6.60 11.45 -11.50
CA THR A 49 5.85 11.86 -10.30
C THR A 49 6.10 13.32 -9.90
N VAL A 50 7.17 13.96 -10.40
CA VAL A 50 7.56 15.33 -10.07
C VAL A 50 7.53 16.24 -11.29
N ILE A 51 8.00 15.75 -12.44
CA ILE A 51 8.18 16.51 -13.68
C ILE A 51 7.30 15.92 -14.76
N VAL A 52 6.65 16.78 -15.55
CA VAL A 52 5.88 16.35 -16.70
C VAL A 52 6.80 15.68 -17.72
N PRO A 53 6.49 14.44 -18.16
CA PRO A 53 7.31 13.75 -19.14
C PRO A 53 7.53 14.57 -20.41
N GLY A 54 8.79 14.68 -20.85
CA GLY A 54 9.14 15.47 -22.04
C GLY A 54 9.28 16.98 -21.82
N SER A 55 8.88 17.51 -20.66
CA SER A 55 8.93 18.94 -20.32
C SER A 55 9.92 19.23 -19.19
N ALA A 56 10.13 20.50 -18.89
CA ALA A 56 10.80 20.98 -17.68
C ALA A 56 9.81 21.40 -16.58
N ASP A 57 8.51 21.28 -16.86
CA ASP A 57 7.45 21.74 -15.97
C ASP A 57 7.23 20.77 -14.81
N VAL A 58 6.91 21.33 -13.65
CA VAL A 58 6.54 20.55 -12.48
C VAL A 58 5.12 20.03 -12.63
N GLN A 59 4.88 18.77 -12.26
CA GLN A 59 3.54 18.20 -12.23
C GLN A 59 2.60 19.07 -11.38
N ALA A 60 1.39 19.33 -11.90
CA ALA A 60 0.38 20.11 -11.18
C ALA A 60 0.05 19.53 -9.79
N SER A 61 0.08 18.21 -9.67
CA SER A 61 -0.12 17.50 -8.39
C SER A 61 1.04 17.69 -7.41
N PHE A 62 2.26 17.99 -7.89
CA PHE A 62 3.45 18.17 -7.05
C PHE A 62 3.74 19.64 -6.72
N ALA A 63 3.28 20.58 -7.53
CA ALA A 63 3.52 22.01 -7.31
C ALA A 63 3.08 22.51 -5.92
N PRO A 64 1.93 22.10 -5.35
CA PRO A 64 1.53 22.46 -4.00
C PRO A 64 2.51 21.95 -2.92
N VAL A 65 3.14 20.80 -3.13
CA VAL A 65 4.15 20.24 -2.22
C VAL A 65 5.35 21.19 -2.13
N ALA A 66 5.90 21.56 -3.28
CA ALA A 66 7.04 22.50 -3.33
C ALA A 66 6.70 23.85 -2.67
N LYS A 67 5.50 24.38 -2.95
CA LYS A 67 5.00 25.60 -2.34
C LYS A 67 4.88 25.50 -0.81
N HIS A 68 4.38 24.37 -0.30
CA HIS A 68 4.26 24.12 1.14
C HIS A 68 5.60 24.23 1.88
N TYR A 69 6.66 23.70 1.28
CA TYR A 69 8.03 23.78 1.84
C TYR A 69 8.79 25.04 1.42
N GLY A 70 8.18 25.96 0.68
CA GLY A 70 8.82 27.20 0.23
C GLY A 70 9.96 27.00 -0.76
N ALA A 71 9.95 25.89 -1.51
CA ALA A 71 11.05 25.52 -2.39
C ALA A 71 10.69 25.65 -3.88
N ILE A 72 11.69 25.94 -4.69
CA ILE A 72 11.58 25.95 -6.16
C ILE A 72 12.17 24.64 -6.69
N VAL A 73 11.36 23.87 -7.41
CA VAL A 73 11.82 22.64 -8.06
C VAL A 73 12.51 22.96 -9.37
N THR A 74 13.71 22.43 -9.53
CA THR A 74 14.50 22.58 -10.76
C THR A 74 14.89 21.20 -11.27
N PRO A 75 14.36 20.74 -12.41
CA PRO A 75 14.74 19.45 -12.98
C PRO A 75 16.20 19.47 -13.45
N CYS A 76 16.86 18.34 -13.34
CA CYS A 76 18.19 18.17 -13.91
C CYS A 76 18.11 18.34 -15.44
N PRO A 77 19.05 19.09 -16.06
CA PRO A 77 19.12 19.20 -17.50
C PRO A 77 19.31 17.82 -18.15
N PRO A 78 18.67 17.56 -19.29
CA PRO A 78 18.83 16.30 -20.00
C PRO A 78 20.31 16.06 -20.38
N ARG A 79 20.78 14.84 -20.33
CA ARG A 79 22.14 14.40 -20.71
C ARG A 79 23.32 15.06 -19.97
N ARG A 80 23.09 15.72 -18.83
CA ARG A 80 24.16 16.30 -17.99
C ARG A 80 24.26 15.55 -16.66
N GLY A 81 24.72 14.30 -16.69
CA GLY A 81 24.93 13.45 -15.51
C GLY A 81 25.86 14.07 -14.45
N ASN A 82 26.82 14.92 -14.87
CA ASN A 82 27.76 15.59 -13.96
C ASN A 82 27.10 16.43 -12.85
N ARG A 83 25.87 16.88 -13.05
CA ARG A 83 25.11 17.64 -12.04
C ARG A 83 24.36 16.74 -11.03
N LYS A 84 24.33 15.44 -11.26
CA LYS A 84 23.81 14.40 -10.36
C LYS A 84 24.89 13.77 -9.46
N GLY A 85 26.15 14.01 -9.76
CA GLY A 85 27.29 13.30 -9.16
C GLY A 85 27.24 13.20 -7.64
N THR A 86 26.75 14.24 -6.94
CA THR A 86 26.68 14.23 -5.47
C THR A 86 25.68 13.20 -4.95
N VAL A 87 24.50 13.10 -5.56
CA VAL A 87 23.47 12.12 -5.14
C VAL A 87 23.92 10.71 -5.54
N GLU A 88 24.43 10.53 -6.76
CA GLU A 88 24.94 9.24 -7.24
C GLU A 88 26.09 8.71 -6.39
N CYS A 89 27.03 9.57 -6.03
CA CYS A 89 28.10 9.24 -5.08
C CYS A 89 27.54 8.87 -3.70
N GLY A 90 26.52 9.57 -3.23
CA GLY A 90 25.82 9.26 -1.97
C GLY A 90 25.15 7.88 -2.02
N VAL A 91 24.47 7.56 -3.12
CA VAL A 91 23.84 6.22 -3.32
C VAL A 91 24.93 5.14 -3.36
N LYS A 92 25.99 5.32 -4.17
CA LYS A 92 27.11 4.34 -4.23
C LYS A 92 27.76 4.15 -2.85
N PHE A 93 27.97 5.22 -2.10
CA PHE A 93 28.53 5.18 -0.75
C PHE A 93 27.63 4.40 0.22
N MET A 94 26.33 4.68 0.21
CA MET A 94 25.34 3.99 1.03
C MET A 94 25.25 2.50 0.66
N CYS A 95 25.09 2.19 -0.63
CA CYS A 95 24.99 0.80 -1.09
C CYS A 95 26.27 0.01 -0.84
N GLY A 96 27.43 0.63 -1.04
CA GLY A 96 28.73 -0.05 -0.88
C GLY A 96 29.11 -0.31 0.59
N ARG A 97 28.56 0.44 1.52
CA ARG A 97 28.91 0.35 2.95
C ARG A 97 27.74 -0.09 3.83
N TRP A 98 26.68 0.69 3.91
CA TRP A 98 25.55 0.40 4.79
C TRP A 98 24.74 -0.83 4.31
N TRP A 99 24.33 -0.83 3.04
CA TRP A 99 23.48 -1.90 2.52
C TRP A 99 24.12 -3.29 2.64
N ARG A 100 25.44 -3.38 2.40
CA ARG A 100 26.16 -4.65 2.49
C ARG A 100 26.32 -5.19 3.90
N THR A 101 26.20 -4.35 4.92
CA THR A 101 26.42 -4.71 6.33
C THR A 101 25.12 -4.63 7.15
N MET A 102 24.02 -4.25 6.53
CA MET A 102 22.72 -4.12 7.17
C MET A 102 22.16 -5.51 7.46
N THR A 103 21.78 -5.73 8.73
CA THR A 103 21.25 -7.01 9.25
C THR A 103 19.82 -6.89 9.77
N ALA A 104 19.19 -5.72 9.65
CA ALA A 104 17.82 -5.49 10.09
C ALA A 104 16.83 -6.37 9.32
N THR A 105 15.87 -6.93 10.03
CA THR A 105 14.85 -7.83 9.49
C THR A 105 13.52 -7.15 9.22
N ASN A 106 13.35 -5.92 9.69
CA ASN A 106 12.16 -5.11 9.45
C ASN A 106 12.54 -3.69 8.98
N PRO A 107 11.62 -2.98 8.31
CA PRO A 107 11.89 -1.64 7.75
C PRO A 107 12.22 -0.59 8.80
N GLU A 108 11.64 -0.67 9.98
CA GLU A 108 11.84 0.31 11.07
C GLU A 108 13.28 0.24 11.59
N ASP A 109 13.77 -0.93 11.90
CA ASP A 109 15.15 -1.15 12.34
C ASP A 109 16.14 -0.80 11.24
N ALA A 110 15.81 -1.12 9.98
CA ALA A 110 16.61 -0.74 8.83
C ALA A 110 16.72 0.79 8.72
N GLN A 111 15.61 1.54 8.93
CA GLN A 111 15.62 2.99 8.92
C GLN A 111 16.46 3.55 10.07
N VAL A 112 16.35 3.03 11.28
CA VAL A 112 17.17 3.44 12.43
C VAL A 112 18.66 3.21 12.15
N SER A 113 19.00 2.05 11.59
CA SER A 113 20.37 1.73 11.17
C SER A 113 20.89 2.70 10.09
N LEU A 114 20.06 3.06 9.12
CA LEU A 114 20.36 4.00 8.06
C LEU A 114 20.60 5.41 8.60
N ASP A 115 19.78 5.86 9.54
CA ASP A 115 19.90 7.15 10.19
C ASP A 115 21.21 7.23 10.99
N ARG A 116 21.56 6.17 11.72
CA ARG A 116 22.85 6.05 12.42
C ARG A 116 24.03 6.12 11.44
N PHE A 117 23.95 5.37 10.34
CA PHE A 117 25.01 5.38 9.32
C PHE A 117 25.26 6.78 8.76
N TRP A 118 24.22 7.53 8.42
CA TRP A 118 24.38 8.88 7.88
C TRP A 118 24.85 9.89 8.93
N SER A 119 24.38 9.80 10.19
CA SER A 119 24.77 10.74 11.26
C SER A 119 26.19 10.48 11.77
N THR A 120 26.70 9.28 11.70
CA THR A 120 28.06 8.93 12.12
C THR A 120 29.03 8.90 10.92
N THR A 121 28.95 7.85 10.11
CA THR A 121 29.88 7.63 8.98
C THR A 121 29.70 8.67 7.87
N GLY A 122 28.45 9.06 7.57
CA GLY A 122 28.15 10.04 6.54
C GLY A 122 28.64 11.45 6.89
N ASP A 123 28.36 11.90 8.09
CA ASP A 123 28.69 13.25 8.57
C ASP A 123 30.17 13.40 8.95
N ALA A 124 30.87 12.31 9.29
CA ALA A 124 32.30 12.32 9.59
C ALA A 124 33.20 12.41 8.35
N ARG A 125 32.65 12.22 7.15
CA ARG A 125 33.44 12.33 5.91
C ARG A 125 34.06 13.70 5.78
N LEU A 126 35.35 13.73 5.42
CA LEU A 126 36.03 14.96 5.08
C LEU A 126 35.65 15.39 3.67
N ARG A 127 35.46 16.67 3.47
CA ARG A 127 35.13 17.24 2.16
C ARG A 127 36.22 18.21 1.75
N PRO A 128 36.91 17.95 0.61
CA PRO A 128 37.84 18.92 0.08
C PRO A 128 37.12 20.23 -0.22
N PRO A 129 37.78 21.37 -0.09
CA PRO A 129 37.25 22.64 -0.51
C PRO A 129 36.82 22.53 -1.97
N GLY A 130 35.63 23.05 -2.30
CA GLY A 130 35.13 23.06 -3.65
C GLY A 130 36.01 23.95 -4.56
N ARG A 131 35.72 23.97 -5.87
CA ARG A 131 36.38 24.79 -6.89
C ARG A 131 36.40 26.31 -6.57
N TYR A 132 35.71 26.74 -5.54
CA TYR A 132 35.59 28.12 -5.07
C TYR A 132 36.27 28.35 -3.70
N ALA A 133 37.09 27.42 -3.23
CA ALA A 133 37.98 27.70 -2.10
C ALA A 133 39.04 28.68 -2.59
N ASP A 134 39.28 29.69 -1.78
CA ASP A 134 40.30 30.69 -2.09
C ASP A 134 41.66 29.98 -2.26
N PRO A 135 42.35 30.16 -3.41
CA PRO A 135 43.64 29.51 -3.64
C PRO A 135 44.67 29.88 -2.56
N ASP A 136 44.49 31.03 -1.92
CA ASP A 136 45.41 31.54 -0.89
C ASP A 136 45.20 30.88 0.50
N GLU A 137 44.05 30.18 0.73
CA GLU A 137 43.85 29.32 1.90
C GLU A 137 44.57 27.96 1.80
N LEU A 138 45.09 27.62 0.63
CA LEU A 138 45.85 26.40 0.38
C LEU A 138 47.34 26.64 0.66
N THR A 139 47.75 26.69 1.92
CA THR A 139 49.17 26.76 2.29
C THR A 139 49.95 25.56 1.73
N VAL A 140 50.93 25.88 0.90
CA VAL A 140 51.85 24.91 0.30
C VAL A 140 52.69 24.29 1.44
N GLY A 141 52.44 23.02 1.74
CA GLY A 141 53.30 22.27 2.68
C GLY A 141 52.56 21.42 3.73
N GLU A 142 51.39 21.83 4.22
CA GLU A 142 50.55 21.03 5.10
C GLU A 142 49.31 20.53 4.35
N ARG A 143 48.97 19.24 4.51
CA ARG A 143 47.66 18.76 4.01
C ARG A 143 46.59 19.56 4.71
N PRO A 144 45.80 20.42 4.02
CA PRO A 144 44.77 21.21 4.67
C PRO A 144 43.85 20.28 5.42
N ALA A 145 43.57 20.57 6.69
CA ALA A 145 42.61 19.83 7.48
C ALA A 145 41.22 20.09 6.91
N TRP A 146 40.80 19.24 5.97
CA TRP A 146 39.51 19.38 5.32
C TRP A 146 38.37 19.28 6.36
N PRO A 147 37.42 20.20 6.31
CA PRO A 147 36.33 20.17 7.25
C PRO A 147 35.46 18.91 7.04
N SER A 148 34.87 18.43 8.11
CA SER A 148 33.90 17.36 8.03
C SER A 148 32.61 17.86 7.37
N VAL A 149 31.86 16.93 6.75
CA VAL A 149 30.50 17.19 6.24
C VAL A 149 29.61 17.82 7.32
N LYS A 150 29.74 17.34 8.58
CA LYS A 150 29.03 17.91 9.73
C LYS A 150 29.33 19.39 9.95
N ALA A 151 30.61 19.74 10.03
CA ALA A 151 31.03 21.12 10.26
C ALA A 151 30.61 22.09 9.15
N LEU A 152 30.60 21.63 7.90
CA LEU A 152 30.08 22.41 6.77
C LEU A 152 28.55 22.57 6.82
N ALA A 153 27.83 21.50 7.17
CA ALA A 153 26.38 21.54 7.23
C ALA A 153 25.84 22.43 8.36
N GLU A 154 26.56 22.56 9.46
CA GLU A 154 26.21 23.46 10.57
C GLU A 154 26.23 24.93 10.16
N LYS A 155 26.99 25.27 9.12
CA LYS A 155 27.07 26.62 8.56
C LYS A 155 26.14 26.85 7.38
N GLU A 156 25.49 25.81 6.89
CA GLU A 156 24.64 25.88 5.70
C GLU A 156 23.24 26.43 6.05
N PRO A 157 22.83 27.58 5.45
CA PRO A 157 21.56 28.19 5.81
C PRO A 157 20.39 27.37 5.24
N LEU A 158 19.61 26.77 6.11
CA LEU A 158 18.37 26.07 5.76
C LEU A 158 17.16 26.88 6.23
N MET A 159 16.09 26.85 5.46
CA MET A 159 14.80 27.40 5.85
C MET A 159 14.11 26.43 6.82
N ALA A 160 13.39 26.98 7.80
CA ALA A 160 12.58 26.20 8.72
C ALA A 160 11.50 25.41 7.97
N LEU A 161 11.23 24.22 8.45
CA LEU A 161 10.14 23.39 7.92
C LEU A 161 8.80 23.77 8.53
N PRO A 162 7.69 23.62 7.78
CA PRO A 162 6.36 23.67 8.35
C PRO A 162 6.21 22.65 9.50
N ALA A 163 5.47 23.04 10.54
CA ALA A 163 5.21 22.14 11.68
C ALA A 163 4.50 20.87 11.25
N VAL A 164 3.58 20.99 10.28
CA VAL A 164 2.81 19.87 9.73
C VAL A 164 3.40 19.48 8.37
N ALA A 165 3.64 18.18 8.18
CA ALA A 165 4.04 17.64 6.89
C ALA A 165 2.94 17.83 5.84
N TYR A 166 3.34 18.00 4.57
CA TYR A 166 2.37 17.96 3.49
C TYR A 166 1.69 16.57 3.43
N PRO A 167 0.34 16.51 3.31
CA PRO A 167 -0.36 15.24 3.34
C PRO A 167 0.00 14.36 2.14
N ALA A 168 0.69 13.27 2.40
CA ALA A 168 1.01 12.25 1.41
C ALA A 168 -0.20 11.34 1.23
N THR A 169 -0.97 11.55 0.16
CA THR A 169 -2.22 10.83 -0.09
C THR A 169 -2.07 9.96 -1.33
N LEU A 170 -2.27 8.66 -1.13
CA LEU A 170 -2.33 7.68 -2.21
C LEU A 170 -3.76 7.61 -2.75
N GLU A 171 -3.91 7.82 -4.06
CA GLU A 171 -5.19 7.69 -4.75
C GLU A 171 -5.07 6.58 -5.81
N VAL A 172 -5.99 5.62 -5.75
CA VAL A 172 -6.03 4.49 -6.67
C VAL A 172 -7.47 4.29 -7.15
N ARG A 173 -7.66 4.15 -8.46
CA ARG A 173 -8.98 3.85 -9.03
C ARG A 173 -9.22 2.35 -9.07
N ARG A 174 -10.42 1.93 -8.67
CA ARG A 174 -10.85 0.52 -8.69
C ARG A 174 -12.33 0.44 -9.01
N SER A 175 -12.70 -0.52 -9.83
CA SER A 175 -14.10 -0.86 -10.06
C SER A 175 -14.65 -1.68 -8.91
N VAL A 176 -15.91 -1.43 -8.55
CA VAL A 176 -16.64 -2.24 -7.57
C VAL A 176 -16.98 -3.60 -8.20
N ASP A 177 -16.70 -4.68 -7.48
CA ASP A 177 -17.00 -6.04 -7.92
C ASP A 177 -18.45 -6.47 -7.61
N ASP A 178 -18.84 -7.66 -8.08
CA ASP A 178 -20.18 -8.25 -7.88
C ASP A 178 -20.54 -8.51 -6.42
N ARG A 179 -19.55 -8.53 -5.54
CA ARG A 179 -19.71 -8.69 -4.08
C ARG A 179 -19.84 -7.36 -3.35
N ALA A 180 -20.08 -6.26 -4.09
CA ALA A 180 -20.09 -4.90 -3.59
C ALA A 180 -18.80 -4.59 -2.80
N SER A 181 -17.64 -4.83 -3.41
CA SER A 181 -16.35 -4.58 -2.78
C SER A 181 -15.30 -4.05 -3.76
N VAL A 182 -14.30 -3.38 -3.21
CA VAL A 182 -13.12 -2.90 -3.95
C VAL A 182 -11.85 -3.48 -3.35
N ALA A 183 -10.86 -3.74 -4.20
CA ALA A 183 -9.58 -4.32 -3.79
C ALA A 183 -8.53 -3.24 -3.49
N PHE A 184 -7.86 -3.34 -2.33
CA PHE A 184 -6.75 -2.47 -1.97
C PHE A 184 -5.71 -3.21 -1.12
N ARG A 185 -4.42 -3.13 -1.48
CA ARG A 185 -3.29 -3.76 -0.77
C ARG A 185 -3.54 -5.22 -0.38
N GLY A 186 -4.09 -6.03 -1.32
CA GLY A 186 -4.36 -7.45 -1.09
C GLY A 186 -5.55 -7.76 -0.17
N ASN A 187 -6.38 -6.77 0.15
CA ASN A 187 -7.61 -6.90 0.93
C ASN A 187 -8.81 -6.40 0.13
N ARG A 188 -10.02 -6.70 0.60
CA ARG A 188 -11.27 -6.21 0.02
C ARG A 188 -12.03 -5.36 1.02
N TYR A 189 -12.65 -4.28 0.53
CA TYR A 189 -13.37 -3.31 1.35
C TYR A 189 -14.77 -3.12 0.77
N SER A 190 -15.79 -3.22 1.60
CA SER A 190 -17.18 -3.16 1.16
C SER A 190 -17.61 -1.77 0.71
N THR A 191 -18.50 -1.75 -0.27
CA THR A 191 -19.29 -0.59 -0.69
C THR A 191 -20.76 -0.88 -0.48
N ALA A 192 -21.63 0.11 -0.67
CA ALA A 192 -23.06 -0.12 -0.74
C ALA A 192 -23.38 -1.03 -1.97
N PRO A 193 -24.41 -1.90 -1.88
CA PRO A 193 -24.88 -2.67 -3.02
C PRO A 193 -25.44 -1.76 -4.13
N GLY A 194 -25.44 -2.24 -5.37
CA GLY A 194 -25.91 -1.48 -6.54
C GLY A 194 -24.85 -0.60 -7.21
N LEU A 195 -23.59 -0.63 -6.74
CA LEU A 195 -22.48 0.14 -7.30
C LEU A 195 -21.54 -0.73 -8.17
N THR A 196 -21.92 -1.98 -8.46
CA THR A 196 -21.12 -2.90 -9.27
C THR A 196 -20.71 -2.29 -10.61
N GLY A 197 -19.45 -2.43 -10.98
CA GLY A 197 -18.88 -1.89 -12.22
C GLY A 197 -18.54 -0.40 -12.17
N ILE A 198 -18.98 0.36 -11.16
CA ILE A 198 -18.64 1.78 -11.03
C ILE A 198 -17.19 1.91 -10.57
N GLU A 199 -16.42 2.78 -11.23
CA GLU A 199 -15.06 3.11 -10.85
C GLU A 199 -15.06 4.07 -9.65
N MET A 200 -14.46 3.64 -8.54
CA MET A 200 -14.28 4.43 -7.32
C MET A 200 -12.83 4.87 -7.15
N THR A 201 -12.62 6.01 -6.54
CA THR A 201 -11.30 6.44 -6.10
C THR A 201 -11.08 6.03 -4.64
N LEU A 202 -10.10 5.17 -4.42
CA LEU A 202 -9.64 4.79 -3.09
C LEU A 202 -8.59 5.79 -2.63
N ARG A 203 -8.85 6.47 -1.52
CA ARG A 203 -7.96 7.49 -0.97
C ARG A 203 -7.43 7.04 0.38
N HIS A 204 -6.11 6.93 0.47
CA HIS A 204 -5.41 6.58 1.71
C HIS A 204 -4.31 7.60 2.00
N ARG A 205 -4.41 8.30 3.13
CA ARG A 205 -3.34 9.14 3.63
C ARG A 205 -2.29 8.26 4.31
N LEU A 206 -1.06 8.30 3.84
CA LEU A 206 0.05 7.55 4.43
C LEU A 206 0.22 7.92 5.91
N GLY A 207 0.60 6.95 6.72
CA GLY A 207 0.69 7.11 8.17
C GLY A 207 -0.66 7.05 8.92
N THR A 208 -1.81 6.93 8.23
CA THR A 208 -3.11 6.69 8.87
C THR A 208 -3.57 5.24 8.70
N GLN A 209 -4.53 4.82 9.52
CA GLN A 209 -5.12 3.48 9.45
C GLN A 209 -6.49 3.49 8.76
N THR A 210 -6.73 4.46 7.88
CA THR A 210 -8.03 4.63 7.23
C THR A 210 -7.92 4.62 5.72
N LEU A 211 -8.97 4.12 5.07
CA LEU A 211 -9.16 4.10 3.63
C LEU A 211 -10.53 4.70 3.32
N ASP A 212 -10.55 5.79 2.58
CA ASP A 212 -11.77 6.40 2.08
C ASP A 212 -12.11 5.85 0.70
N ILE A 213 -13.35 5.46 0.50
CA ILE A 213 -13.90 5.12 -0.81
C ILE A 213 -14.70 6.31 -1.31
N VAL A 214 -14.25 6.89 -2.40
CA VAL A 214 -14.75 8.15 -2.95
C VAL A 214 -15.45 7.88 -4.28
N ALA A 215 -16.68 8.37 -4.41
CA ALA A 215 -17.46 8.30 -5.64
C ALA A 215 -16.82 9.15 -6.77
N PRO A 216 -17.17 8.91 -8.05
CA PRO A 216 -16.69 9.73 -9.17
C PRO A 216 -16.96 11.22 -9.01
N GLY A 217 -18.02 11.60 -8.27
CA GLY A 217 -18.35 13.00 -7.92
C GLY A 217 -17.52 13.61 -6.79
N GLY A 218 -16.54 12.90 -6.23
CA GLY A 218 -15.67 13.39 -5.16
C GLY A 218 -16.23 13.22 -3.75
N GLN A 219 -17.45 12.69 -3.58
CA GLN A 219 -18.04 12.42 -2.28
C GLN A 219 -17.45 11.16 -1.65
N VAL A 220 -17.04 11.23 -0.37
CA VAL A 220 -16.67 10.06 0.42
C VAL A 220 -17.93 9.26 0.75
N LEU A 221 -18.01 8.04 0.28
CA LEU A 221 -19.11 7.12 0.51
C LEU A 221 -18.96 6.38 1.84
N VAL A 222 -17.76 5.95 2.14
CA VAL A 222 -17.44 5.17 3.34
C VAL A 222 -15.96 5.29 3.66
N THR A 223 -15.64 5.27 4.96
CA THR A 223 -14.27 5.17 5.48
C THR A 223 -14.12 3.83 6.20
N HIS A 224 -13.13 3.04 5.78
CA HIS A 224 -12.80 1.77 6.41
C HIS A 224 -11.51 1.87 7.22
N ARG A 225 -11.39 1.04 8.25
CA ARG A 225 -10.11 0.77 8.88
C ARG A 225 -9.30 -0.17 7.98
N LEU A 226 -8.03 0.14 7.76
CA LEU A 226 -7.14 -0.72 6.97
C LEU A 226 -6.87 -2.05 7.68
N ALA A 227 -6.93 -3.13 6.92
CA ALA A 227 -6.37 -4.41 7.29
C ALA A 227 -4.88 -4.46 6.94
N ALA A 228 -4.13 -5.37 7.57
CA ALA A 228 -2.73 -5.58 7.25
C ALA A 228 -2.54 -5.88 5.75
N PRO A 229 -1.55 -5.29 5.08
CA PRO A 229 -1.31 -5.53 3.66
C PRO A 229 -1.13 -7.02 3.36
N GLY A 230 -1.79 -7.51 2.31
CA GLY A 230 -1.70 -8.91 1.89
C GLY A 230 -2.44 -9.93 2.75
N ALA A 231 -3.21 -9.51 3.75
CA ALA A 231 -3.91 -10.43 4.66
C ALA A 231 -5.09 -11.17 4.00
N GLY A 232 -5.49 -10.80 2.78
CA GLY A 232 -6.66 -11.39 2.11
C GLY A 232 -7.99 -11.10 2.79
N SER A 233 -8.00 -10.15 3.72
CA SER A 233 -9.18 -9.86 4.56
C SER A 233 -10.30 -9.19 3.80
N MET A 234 -11.55 -9.49 4.20
CA MET A 234 -12.75 -8.77 3.77
C MET A 234 -13.21 -7.84 4.89
N VAL A 235 -13.01 -6.55 4.74
CA VAL A 235 -13.46 -5.52 5.69
C VAL A 235 -14.85 -5.04 5.26
N ARG A 236 -15.84 -5.20 6.14
CA ARG A 236 -17.23 -4.80 5.89
C ARG A 236 -17.77 -3.96 7.03
N THR A 237 -18.56 -2.95 6.69
CA THR A 237 -19.38 -2.26 7.70
C THR A 237 -20.67 -3.06 7.95
N PRO A 238 -21.24 -2.97 9.16
CA PRO A 238 -22.52 -3.62 9.47
C PRO A 238 -23.63 -3.22 8.49
N GLU A 239 -23.69 -1.92 8.13
CA GLU A 239 -24.69 -1.35 7.23
C GLU A 239 -24.58 -1.98 5.82
N HIS A 240 -23.37 -2.11 5.28
CA HIS A 240 -23.17 -2.75 3.98
C HIS A 240 -23.51 -4.23 4.01
N ARG A 241 -23.26 -4.90 5.14
CA ARG A 241 -23.63 -6.31 5.30
C ARG A 241 -25.15 -6.50 5.26
N SER A 242 -25.88 -5.72 6.05
CA SER A 242 -27.34 -5.80 6.10
C SER A 242 -27.97 -5.40 4.77
N ALA A 243 -27.49 -4.34 4.12
CA ALA A 243 -27.99 -3.89 2.82
C ALA A 243 -27.72 -4.96 1.72
N LEU A 244 -26.55 -5.60 1.73
CA LEU A 244 -26.25 -6.67 0.78
C LEU A 244 -27.13 -7.89 1.02
N GLN A 245 -27.36 -8.28 2.27
CA GLN A 245 -28.29 -9.36 2.61
C GLN A 245 -29.71 -9.07 2.13
N ALA A 246 -30.21 -7.86 2.40
CA ALA A 246 -31.52 -7.43 1.92
C ALA A 246 -31.62 -7.45 0.38
N ALA A 247 -30.58 -6.96 -0.32
CA ALA A 247 -30.53 -6.97 -1.79
C ALA A 247 -30.51 -8.38 -2.36
N VAL A 248 -29.79 -9.31 -1.74
CA VAL A 248 -29.74 -10.71 -2.15
C VAL A 248 -31.11 -11.37 -1.89
N LEU A 249 -31.68 -11.19 -0.69
CA LEU A 249 -32.97 -11.77 -0.34
C LEU A 249 -34.11 -11.25 -1.22
N SER A 250 -34.08 -10.00 -1.63
CA SER A 250 -35.09 -9.42 -2.54
C SER A 250 -35.07 -10.03 -3.93
N GLN A 251 -33.94 -10.63 -4.34
CA GLN A 251 -33.84 -11.36 -5.62
C GLN A 251 -34.43 -12.77 -5.54
N PHE A 252 -34.55 -13.34 -4.35
CA PHE A 252 -35.29 -14.57 -4.12
C PHE A 252 -36.79 -14.24 -4.03
N SER A 253 -37.39 -13.93 -5.18
CA SER A 253 -38.81 -13.68 -5.26
C SER A 253 -39.57 -14.98 -4.94
N THR A 254 -40.41 -14.95 -3.92
CA THR A 254 -41.38 -16.01 -3.61
C THR A 254 -42.52 -16.06 -4.60
N ALA A 255 -42.53 -15.24 -5.64
CA ALA A 255 -43.58 -15.16 -6.66
C ALA A 255 -43.72 -16.42 -7.55
N ARG A 256 -42.75 -17.33 -7.54
CA ARG A 256 -42.88 -18.68 -8.08
C ARG A 256 -42.42 -19.64 -7.00
N PRO A 257 -43.35 -20.29 -6.29
CA PRO A 257 -43.00 -21.43 -5.47
C PRO A 257 -42.27 -22.43 -6.37
N CYS A 258 -41.16 -22.99 -5.90
CA CYS A 258 -40.53 -24.10 -6.59
C CYS A 258 -41.63 -25.14 -6.84
N GLU A 259 -42.03 -25.37 -8.10
CA GLU A 259 -42.83 -26.51 -8.41
C GLU A 259 -42.09 -27.74 -7.90
N PRO A 260 -42.72 -28.56 -7.04
CA PRO A 260 -42.06 -29.76 -6.56
C PRO A 260 -41.66 -30.53 -7.81
N LYS A 261 -40.36 -30.74 -8.00
CA LYS A 261 -39.89 -31.58 -9.10
C LYS A 261 -40.56 -32.92 -8.92
N ALA A 262 -41.50 -33.23 -9.80
CA ALA A 262 -42.09 -34.56 -9.83
C ALA A 262 -40.95 -35.57 -9.97
N ASN A 263 -40.80 -36.44 -8.96
CA ASN A 263 -39.83 -37.53 -9.01
C ASN A 263 -40.18 -38.36 -10.25
N LYS A 264 -39.49 -38.13 -11.35
CA LYS A 264 -39.60 -39.01 -12.51
C LYS A 264 -39.03 -40.37 -12.12
N PRO A 265 -39.78 -41.44 -12.25
CA PRO A 265 -39.24 -42.76 -12.00
C PRO A 265 -38.03 -42.97 -12.91
N PRO A 266 -37.02 -43.70 -12.43
CA PRO A 266 -35.79 -43.93 -13.19
C PRO A 266 -36.17 -44.58 -14.54
N GLY A 267 -35.60 -44.05 -15.63
CA GLY A 267 -35.81 -44.60 -16.97
C GLY A 267 -35.20 -46.00 -17.11
N SER A 268 -35.63 -46.76 -18.14
CA SER A 268 -35.16 -48.12 -18.39
C SER A 268 -33.63 -48.25 -18.35
N ALA A 269 -32.90 -47.31 -18.96
CA ALA A 269 -31.44 -47.32 -18.94
C ALA A 269 -30.85 -47.18 -17.53
N ALA A 270 -31.49 -46.43 -16.63
CA ALA A 270 -31.06 -46.30 -15.26
C ALA A 270 -31.35 -47.55 -14.42
N LEU A 271 -32.49 -48.20 -14.70
CA LEU A 271 -32.84 -49.49 -14.09
C LEU A 271 -31.89 -50.62 -14.53
N GLU A 272 -31.53 -50.66 -15.84
CA GLU A 272 -30.53 -51.60 -16.36
C GLU A 272 -29.13 -51.35 -15.77
N ALA A 273 -28.72 -50.08 -15.61
CA ALA A 273 -27.46 -49.74 -14.96
C ALA A 273 -27.45 -50.16 -13.46
N ARG A 274 -28.56 -49.95 -12.75
CA ARG A 274 -28.74 -50.44 -11.37
C ARG A 274 -28.66 -51.96 -11.33
N ALA A 275 -29.33 -52.70 -12.21
CA ALA A 275 -29.31 -54.16 -12.26
C ALA A 275 -27.89 -54.69 -12.54
N ARG A 276 -27.13 -54.03 -13.41
CA ARG A 276 -25.72 -54.39 -13.66
C ARG A 276 -24.82 -54.14 -12.45
N ILE A 277 -25.02 -53.04 -11.74
CA ILE A 277 -24.25 -52.73 -10.53
C ILE A 277 -24.57 -53.72 -9.42
N LEU A 278 -25.84 -54.02 -9.17
CA LEU A 278 -26.27 -55.00 -8.18
C LEU A 278 -25.80 -56.41 -8.50
N GLY A 279 -25.88 -56.80 -9.79
CA GLY A 279 -25.37 -58.11 -10.23
C GLY A 279 -23.85 -58.26 -10.14
N ALA A 280 -23.10 -57.15 -10.18
CA ALA A 280 -21.65 -57.16 -10.04
C ALA A 280 -21.18 -57.21 -8.57
N PHE A 281 -22.00 -56.72 -7.63
CA PHE A 281 -21.62 -56.62 -6.21
C PHE A 281 -22.33 -57.60 -5.27
N GLY A 282 -23.24 -58.48 -5.76
CA GLY A 282 -23.99 -59.42 -4.92
C GLY A 282 -24.73 -58.70 -3.78
N GLU A 283 -25.95 -59.08 -3.52
CA GLU A 283 -26.89 -58.59 -2.51
C GLU A 283 -26.87 -57.09 -2.15
N GLU A 284 -28.03 -56.43 -2.21
CA GLU A 284 -28.22 -55.06 -1.74
C GLU A 284 -27.66 -54.97 -0.32
N PRO A 285 -26.77 -54.03 -0.06
CA PRO A 285 -26.40 -53.74 1.33
C PRO A 285 -27.69 -53.32 2.05
N ALA A 286 -28.10 -54.09 3.03
CA ALA A 286 -29.19 -53.70 3.91
C ALA A 286 -28.78 -52.40 4.56
N VAL A 287 -29.41 -51.30 4.16
CA VAL A 287 -29.20 -50.01 4.77
C VAL A 287 -29.91 -50.11 6.13
N ASP A 288 -29.11 -50.28 7.16
CA ASP A 288 -29.61 -50.24 8.53
C ASP A 288 -29.95 -48.77 8.85
N LEU A 289 -31.24 -48.45 8.72
CA LEU A 289 -31.78 -47.12 8.96
C LEU A 289 -31.65 -46.72 10.44
N GLU A 290 -31.58 -47.67 11.38
CA GLU A 290 -31.36 -47.41 12.81
C GLU A 290 -29.92 -47.00 13.03
N ALA A 291 -28.96 -47.71 12.45
CA ALA A 291 -27.55 -47.34 12.51
C ALA A 291 -27.26 -45.97 11.84
N MET A 292 -27.95 -45.66 10.73
CA MET A 292 -27.86 -44.33 10.12
C MET A 292 -28.46 -43.21 10.97
N ALA A 293 -29.59 -43.48 11.63
CA ALA A 293 -30.21 -42.51 12.54
C ALA A 293 -29.30 -42.23 13.76
N GLU A 294 -28.62 -43.26 14.27
CA GLU A 294 -27.65 -43.11 15.36
C GLU A 294 -26.39 -42.27 14.94
N ILE A 295 -25.90 -42.48 13.71
CA ILE A 295 -24.79 -41.66 13.14
C ILE A 295 -25.24 -40.22 12.92
N VAL A 296 -26.43 -39.95 12.45
CA VAL A 296 -27.00 -38.62 12.27
C VAL A 296 -27.18 -37.94 13.63
N HIS A 297 -27.63 -38.67 14.64
CA HIS A 297 -27.80 -38.14 16.01
C HIS A 297 -26.47 -37.79 16.68
N LEU A 298 -25.43 -38.59 16.43
CA LEU A 298 -24.07 -38.30 16.90
C LEU A 298 -23.41 -37.14 16.15
N ALA A 299 -23.67 -37.01 14.86
CA ALA A 299 -23.08 -35.96 14.03
C ALA A 299 -23.80 -34.61 14.18
N PHE A 300 -25.08 -34.60 14.45
CA PHE A 300 -25.92 -33.40 14.59
C PHE A 300 -26.88 -33.51 15.78
N PRO A 301 -26.36 -33.40 17.03
CA PRO A 301 -27.20 -33.41 18.19
C PRO A 301 -28.14 -32.19 18.17
N GLY A 302 -29.43 -32.41 18.04
CA GLY A 302 -30.48 -31.39 17.95
C GLY A 302 -31.21 -31.27 16.61
N ALA A 303 -30.90 -32.10 15.62
CA ALA A 303 -31.58 -32.03 14.30
C ALA A 303 -33.00 -32.69 14.25
N LEU A 304 -33.43 -33.36 15.30
CA LEU A 304 -34.69 -34.08 15.34
C LEU A 304 -35.75 -33.55 16.33
N GLU A 305 -35.53 -32.36 16.92
CA GLU A 305 -36.54 -31.78 17.84
C GLU A 305 -37.49 -30.77 17.17
N CYS A 306 -37.83 -30.97 15.92
CA CYS A 306 -38.87 -30.21 15.25
C CYS A 306 -39.95 -31.09 14.65
N SER A 307 -40.68 -31.77 15.50
CA SER A 307 -41.98 -32.37 15.09
C SER A 307 -42.93 -32.43 16.28
N ASP A 308 -43.47 -31.29 16.69
CA ASP A 308 -44.81 -31.23 17.29
C ASP A 308 -45.37 -29.84 16.87
N ALA A 309 -45.91 -29.80 15.66
CA ALA A 309 -46.80 -28.75 15.23
C ALA A 309 -48.19 -29.08 15.74
N GLU A 310 -48.58 -28.34 16.77
CA GLU A 310 -49.94 -28.27 17.26
C GLU A 310 -50.96 -28.09 16.13
N GLU A 311 -51.89 -29.02 16.06
CA GLU A 311 -53.20 -28.78 15.49
C GLU A 311 -53.89 -27.65 16.25
N MET A 312 -54.21 -26.58 15.56
CA MET A 312 -55.18 -25.64 16.08
C MET A 312 -56.42 -25.59 15.17
N PRO A 313 -57.61 -25.42 15.76
CA PRO A 313 -58.93 -25.61 15.18
C PRO A 313 -59.34 -24.62 14.10
#